data_d7c34d58ef141f1ecd53f1634063bacb
#
_entry.id   d7c34d58ef141f1ecd53f1634063bacb
#
_cell.length_a   1.000
_cell.length_b   1.000
_cell.length_c   1.000
_cell.angle_alpha   90.00
_cell.angle_beta   90.00
_cell.angle_gamma   90.00
#
_symmetry.space_group_name_H-M   'P 1'
#
loop_
_entity.id
_entity.type
_entity.pdbx_description
1 polymer ?
#
loop_
_entity_poly.entity_id
_entity_poly.type
_entity_poly.pdbx_seq_one_letter_code
_entity_poly.pdbx_strand_id
1 'polypeptide(L)'
;LIIFSIWINFENYQINFVPYIFPGLLLIVISIISAFLFLKALSISELGLSIPLLSFSPLFSTILSSIILDENLQKLQYFGIGLIIFGTVILYSRSFSIPDIFKSLTYIVKNKGARYMILVSLIWSLTPILDKICFKYSSMNIHGFIQSFGILIVLVMINRESFFDDLQSIRA
;
A
#
# COMPACT_ATOMS: atom_id res chain seq x y z
N LEU A 1 -11.25 3.44 -13.39
CA LEU A 1 -12.71 3.22 -13.42
C LEU A 1 -13.18 2.85 -14.82
N ILE A 2 -12.97 3.69 -15.84
CA ILE A 2 -13.46 3.46 -17.23
C ILE A 2 -12.98 2.11 -17.78
N ILE A 3 -11.70 1.76 -17.61
CA ILE A 3 -11.14 0.49 -18.08
C ILE A 3 -11.89 -0.68 -17.43
N PHE A 4 -12.06 -0.67 -16.12
CA PHE A 4 -12.76 -1.74 -15.39
C PHE A 4 -14.25 -1.83 -15.78
N SER A 5 -14.92 -0.71 -16.04
CA SER A 5 -16.32 -0.72 -16.47
C SER A 5 -16.53 -1.29 -17.88
N ILE A 6 -15.56 -1.09 -18.78
CA ILE A 6 -15.58 -1.70 -20.13
C ILE A 6 -15.36 -3.22 -20.02
N TRP A 7 -14.37 -3.65 -19.22
CA TRP A 7 -14.05 -5.07 -19.08
C TRP A 7 -15.15 -5.84 -18.34
N ILE A 8 -15.85 -5.21 -17.41
CA ILE A 8 -16.99 -5.80 -16.73
C ILE A 8 -18.05 -6.31 -17.73
N ASN A 9 -18.27 -5.66 -18.84
CA ASN A 9 -19.25 -6.08 -19.86
C ASN A 9 -18.87 -7.37 -20.63
N PHE A 10 -17.65 -7.87 -20.50
CA PHE A 10 -17.14 -9.04 -21.22
C PHE A 10 -16.98 -10.31 -20.37
N GLU A 11 -17.21 -10.25 -19.08
CA GLU A 11 -17.03 -11.40 -18.17
C GLU A 11 -18.35 -11.87 -17.55
N ASN A 12 -18.44 -13.18 -17.27
CA ASN A 12 -19.49 -13.75 -16.45
C ASN A 12 -19.31 -13.33 -14.99
N TYR A 13 -20.17 -12.46 -14.51
CA TYR A 13 -20.08 -11.90 -13.16
C TYR A 13 -20.36 -12.95 -12.10
N GLN A 14 -19.39 -13.18 -11.22
CA GLN A 14 -19.65 -13.85 -9.96
C GLN A 14 -19.06 -13.01 -8.83
N ILE A 15 -19.93 -12.41 -8.04
CA ILE A 15 -19.56 -11.79 -6.78
C ILE A 15 -20.43 -12.38 -5.67
N ASN A 16 -19.79 -12.90 -4.64
CA ASN A 16 -20.46 -13.23 -3.40
C ASN A 16 -20.29 -12.05 -2.43
N PHE A 17 -21.30 -11.18 -2.38
CA PHE A 17 -21.23 -9.92 -1.63
C PHE A 17 -21.02 -10.10 -0.13
N VAL A 18 -21.65 -11.09 0.49
CA VAL A 18 -21.63 -11.23 1.95
C VAL A 18 -20.21 -11.41 2.49
N PRO A 19 -19.41 -12.39 2.04
CA PRO A 19 -18.04 -12.54 2.51
C PRO A 19 -17.08 -11.50 1.92
N TYR A 20 -17.42 -10.84 0.80
CA TYR A 20 -16.61 -9.80 0.14
C TYR A 20 -16.65 -8.46 0.88
N ILE A 21 -17.80 -8.07 1.47
CA ILE A 21 -18.00 -6.72 2.01
C ILE A 21 -16.94 -6.35 3.03
N PHE A 22 -16.68 -7.24 4.01
CA PHE A 22 -15.74 -6.93 5.09
C PHE A 22 -14.31 -6.68 4.58
N PRO A 23 -13.65 -7.61 3.86
CA PRO A 23 -12.30 -7.37 3.35
C PRO A 23 -12.24 -6.26 2.31
N GLY A 24 -13.28 -6.09 1.47
CA GLY A 24 -13.37 -5.03 0.48
C GLY A 24 -13.44 -3.62 1.09
N LEU A 25 -14.28 -3.42 2.11
CA LEU A 25 -14.34 -2.15 2.85
C LEU A 25 -13.06 -1.87 3.62
N LEU A 26 -12.47 -2.90 4.24
CA LEU A 26 -11.21 -2.76 4.96
C LEU A 26 -10.09 -2.28 4.03
N LEU A 27 -10.04 -2.79 2.79
CA LEU A 27 -9.08 -2.33 1.77
C LEU A 27 -9.26 -0.86 1.42
N ILE A 28 -10.49 -0.38 1.23
CA ILE A 28 -10.77 1.04 0.94
C ILE A 28 -10.26 1.90 2.10
N VAL A 29 -10.58 1.54 3.34
CA VAL A 29 -10.16 2.28 4.53
C VAL A 29 -8.64 2.30 4.66
N ILE A 30 -7.99 1.16 4.52
CA ILE A 30 -6.53 1.02 4.57
C ILE A 30 -5.86 1.85 3.47
N SER A 31 -6.39 1.83 2.25
CA SER A 31 -5.85 2.59 1.12
C SER A 31 -5.89 4.09 1.38
N ILE A 32 -6.99 4.59 1.93
CA ILE A 32 -7.15 6.01 2.24
C ILE A 32 -6.22 6.43 3.39
N ILE A 33 -6.20 5.66 4.48
CA ILE A 33 -5.31 5.94 5.63
C ILE A 33 -3.86 5.96 5.18
N SER A 34 -3.44 4.95 4.39
CA SER A 34 -2.07 4.86 3.91
C SER A 34 -1.71 6.02 2.98
N ALA A 35 -2.64 6.48 2.12
CA ALA A 35 -2.42 7.64 1.25
C ALA A 35 -2.17 8.92 2.07
N PHE A 36 -2.98 9.19 3.10
CA PHE A 36 -2.77 10.34 3.97
C PHE A 36 -1.45 10.26 4.75
N LEU A 37 -1.11 9.09 5.29
CA LEU A 37 0.15 8.87 5.99
C LEU A 37 1.35 9.03 5.06
N PHE A 38 1.23 8.54 3.82
CA PHE A 38 2.25 8.68 2.78
C PHE A 38 2.50 10.16 2.45
N LEU A 39 1.45 10.92 2.15
CA LEU A 39 1.56 12.36 1.89
C LEU A 39 2.15 13.10 3.09
N LYS A 40 1.74 12.75 4.30
CA LYS A 40 2.32 13.32 5.52
C LYS A 40 3.80 12.96 5.68
N ALA A 41 4.20 11.75 5.37
CA ALA A 41 5.61 11.34 5.39
C ALA A 41 6.43 12.18 4.41
N LEU A 42 5.92 12.38 3.19
CA LEU A 42 6.57 13.18 2.16
C LEU A 42 6.71 14.67 2.55
N SER A 43 5.72 15.23 3.25
CA SER A 43 5.75 16.66 3.63
C SER A 43 6.75 16.99 4.74
N ILE A 44 7.20 16.00 5.53
CA ILE A 44 8.07 16.20 6.70
C ILE A 44 9.45 15.56 6.57
N SER A 45 9.77 14.94 5.43
CA SER A 45 11.03 14.21 5.23
C SER A 45 11.58 14.40 3.83
N GLU A 46 12.90 14.24 3.70
CA GLU A 46 13.56 14.19 2.40
C GLU A 46 13.14 12.97 1.61
N LEU A 47 12.66 13.18 0.38
CA LEU A 47 12.15 12.13 -0.51
C LEU A 47 13.17 11.01 -0.74
N GLY A 48 14.42 11.39 -0.99
CA GLY A 48 15.50 10.45 -1.28
C GLY A 48 15.81 9.46 -0.14
N LEU A 49 15.51 9.85 1.11
CA LEU A 49 15.72 9.01 2.28
C LEU A 49 14.45 8.23 2.68
N SER A 50 13.28 8.75 2.37
CA SER A 50 12.03 8.17 2.87
C SER A 50 11.41 7.16 1.91
N ILE A 51 11.40 7.44 0.60
CA ILE A 51 10.82 6.55 -0.42
C ILE A 51 11.41 5.14 -0.41
N PRO A 52 12.74 4.94 -0.29
CA PRO A 52 13.31 3.60 -0.26
C PRO A 52 12.80 2.70 0.88
N LEU A 53 12.27 3.29 1.96
CA LEU A 53 11.67 2.53 3.06
C LEU A 53 10.39 1.80 2.66
N LEU A 54 9.73 2.20 1.56
CA LEU A 54 8.61 1.46 1.00
C LEU A 54 9.01 0.08 0.47
N SER A 55 10.29 -0.15 0.16
CA SER A 55 10.79 -1.47 -0.23
C SER A 55 10.67 -2.53 0.86
N PHE A 56 10.38 -2.13 2.10
CA PHE A 56 10.00 -3.06 3.17
C PHE A 56 8.60 -3.66 3.00
N SER A 57 7.73 -3.05 2.15
CA SER A 57 6.38 -3.59 1.94
C SER A 57 6.35 -5.04 1.43
N PRO A 58 7.14 -5.47 0.44
CA PRO A 58 7.24 -6.87 0.06
C PRO A 58 7.77 -7.78 1.18
N LEU A 59 8.70 -7.30 2.00
CA LEU A 59 9.20 -8.03 3.16
C LEU A 59 8.07 -8.31 4.16
N PHE A 60 7.35 -7.28 4.57
CA PHE A 60 6.21 -7.42 5.48
C PHE A 60 5.09 -8.25 4.87
N SER A 61 4.78 -8.05 3.57
CA SER A 61 3.76 -8.82 2.87
C SER A 61 4.09 -10.32 2.86
N THR A 62 5.36 -10.69 2.63
CA THR A 62 5.79 -12.08 2.63
C THR A 62 5.63 -12.72 4.01
N ILE A 63 6.02 -12.00 5.08
CA ILE A 63 5.87 -12.50 6.46
C ILE A 63 4.39 -12.62 6.83
N LEU A 64 3.60 -11.59 6.54
CA LEU A 64 2.17 -11.55 6.88
C LEU A 64 1.36 -12.58 6.07
N SER A 65 1.69 -12.83 4.79
CA SER A 65 1.01 -13.85 3.99
C SER A 65 1.25 -15.26 4.53
N SER A 66 2.45 -15.54 5.02
CA SER A 66 2.74 -16.84 5.64
C SER A 66 1.94 -17.06 6.94
N ILE A 67 1.67 -15.99 7.70
CA ILE A 67 0.92 -16.09 8.97
C ILE A 67 -0.60 -16.10 8.72
N ILE A 68 -1.09 -15.23 7.82
CA ILE A 68 -2.54 -15.02 7.62
C ILE A 68 -3.14 -16.03 6.65
N LEU A 69 -2.39 -16.40 5.61
CA LEU A 69 -2.83 -17.30 4.54
C LEU A 69 -2.26 -18.71 4.66
N ASP A 70 -1.44 -18.97 5.69
CA ASP A 70 -0.72 -20.23 5.91
C ASP A 70 0.11 -20.67 4.67
N GLU A 71 0.75 -19.68 4.03
CA GLU A 71 1.55 -19.88 2.84
C GLU A 71 3.00 -20.22 3.18
N ASN A 72 3.50 -21.33 2.63
CA ASN A 72 4.90 -21.70 2.79
C ASN A 72 5.78 -20.81 1.91
N LEU A 73 6.75 -20.14 2.52
CA LEU A 73 7.72 -19.31 1.81
C LEU A 73 8.66 -20.18 0.97
N GLN A 74 8.83 -19.82 -0.29
CA GLN A 74 9.79 -20.47 -1.18
C GLN A 74 11.21 -19.97 -0.91
N LYS A 75 12.22 -20.79 -1.20
CA LYS A 75 13.64 -20.42 -1.01
C LYS A 75 14.02 -19.12 -1.73
N LEU A 76 13.44 -18.88 -2.91
CA LEU A 76 13.67 -17.66 -3.69
C LEU A 76 13.14 -16.41 -2.98
N GLN A 77 12.04 -16.51 -2.22
CA GLN A 77 11.50 -15.40 -1.44
C GLN A 77 12.42 -15.01 -0.28
N TYR A 78 13.01 -15.99 0.42
CA TYR A 78 14.03 -15.70 1.44
C TYR A 78 15.24 -14.96 0.85
N PHE A 79 15.68 -15.37 -0.34
CA PHE A 79 16.76 -14.68 -1.04
C PHE A 79 16.37 -13.24 -1.40
N GLY A 80 15.16 -13.03 -1.93
CA GLY A 80 14.62 -11.69 -2.23
C GLY A 80 14.54 -10.79 -0.98
N ILE A 81 14.08 -11.34 0.15
CA ILE A 81 14.08 -10.64 1.45
C ILE A 81 15.50 -10.21 1.84
N GLY A 82 16.46 -11.11 1.73
CA GLY A 82 17.89 -10.81 2.00
C GLY A 82 18.42 -9.67 1.14
N LEU A 83 18.08 -9.66 -0.15
CA LEU A 83 18.46 -8.58 -1.08
C LEU A 83 17.82 -7.22 -0.71
N ILE A 84 16.56 -7.20 -0.30
CA ILE A 84 15.88 -5.97 0.15
C ILE A 84 16.58 -5.40 1.38
N ILE A 85 16.85 -6.23 2.38
CA ILE A 85 17.55 -5.81 3.60
C ILE A 85 18.93 -5.27 3.25
N PHE A 86 19.71 -6.02 2.47
CA PHE A 86 21.05 -5.64 2.06
C PHE A 86 21.06 -4.32 1.28
N GLY A 87 20.19 -4.17 0.27
CA GLY A 87 20.06 -2.94 -0.50
C GLY A 87 19.69 -1.74 0.36
N THR A 88 18.76 -1.93 1.32
CA THR A 88 18.37 -0.87 2.25
C THR A 88 19.54 -0.46 3.15
N VAL A 89 20.29 -1.43 3.68
CA VAL A 89 21.48 -1.15 4.50
C VAL A 89 22.50 -0.35 3.70
N ILE A 90 22.80 -0.73 2.46
CA ILE A 90 23.72 0.00 1.59
C ILE A 90 23.26 1.44 1.39
N LEU A 91 22.00 1.64 1.10
CA LEU A 91 21.43 2.95 0.79
C LEU A 91 21.55 3.94 1.97
N TYR A 92 21.33 3.44 3.19
CA TYR A 92 21.38 4.28 4.39
C TYR A 92 22.78 4.35 5.05
N SER A 93 23.70 3.49 4.65
CA SER A 93 25.07 3.48 5.19
C SER A 93 25.95 4.43 4.40
N ARG A 94 26.64 5.33 5.10
CA ARG A 94 27.72 6.16 4.51
C ARG A 94 29.00 5.34 4.26
N SER A 95 29.18 4.24 4.97
CA SER A 95 30.27 3.30 4.79
C SER A 95 29.80 1.89 5.16
N PHE A 96 30.52 0.85 4.67
CA PHE A 96 30.22 -0.55 5.02
C PHE A 96 30.71 -0.95 6.42
N SER A 97 30.83 0.01 7.35
CA SER A 97 31.20 -0.29 8.72
C SER A 97 30.00 -0.62 9.59
N ILE A 98 30.15 -1.60 10.49
CA ILE A 98 29.10 -2.00 11.44
C ILE A 98 28.54 -0.81 12.24
N PRO A 99 29.37 0.13 12.76
CA PRO A 99 28.85 1.31 13.46
C PRO A 99 27.96 2.20 12.63
N ASP A 100 28.24 2.35 11.32
CA ASP A 100 27.44 3.20 10.44
C ASP A 100 26.12 2.55 10.06
N ILE A 101 26.06 1.23 9.98
CA ILE A 101 24.81 0.48 9.84
C ILE A 101 23.90 0.72 11.04
N PHE A 102 24.40 0.65 12.25
CA PHE A 102 23.63 0.95 13.47
C PHE A 102 23.18 2.40 13.54
N LYS A 103 24.00 3.36 13.10
CA LYS A 103 23.60 4.77 13.01
C LYS A 103 22.48 4.97 12.02
N SER A 104 22.50 4.27 10.88
CA SER A 104 21.45 4.32 9.87
C SER A 104 20.12 3.80 10.42
N LEU A 105 20.10 2.67 11.12
CA LEU A 105 18.92 2.16 11.79
C LEU A 105 18.40 3.14 12.86
N THR A 106 19.31 3.74 13.62
CA THR A 106 18.96 4.76 14.62
C THR A 106 18.34 6.00 13.97
N TYR A 107 18.84 6.42 12.80
CA TYR A 107 18.26 7.52 12.04
C TYR A 107 16.81 7.22 11.64
N ILE A 108 16.54 6.02 11.11
CA ILE A 108 15.19 5.58 10.72
C ILE A 108 14.23 5.68 11.91
N VAL A 109 14.65 5.20 13.07
CA VAL A 109 13.80 5.23 14.29
C VAL A 109 13.57 6.64 14.81
N LYS A 110 14.57 7.53 14.70
CA LYS A 110 14.47 8.92 15.22
C LYS A 110 13.77 9.87 14.26
N ASN A 111 13.86 9.65 12.95
CA ASN A 111 13.24 10.52 11.96
C ASN A 111 11.73 10.27 11.87
N LYS A 112 10.92 11.33 12.09
CA LYS A 112 9.45 11.22 12.06
C LYS A 112 8.94 10.76 10.68
N GLY A 113 9.47 11.30 9.58
CA GLY A 113 9.07 10.93 8.24
C GLY A 113 9.40 9.48 7.89
N ALA A 114 10.60 9.02 8.28
CA ALA A 114 10.99 7.62 8.10
C ALA A 114 10.05 6.66 8.86
N ARG A 115 9.64 7.00 10.08
CA ARG A 115 8.67 6.21 10.85
C ARG A 115 7.30 6.14 10.15
N TYR A 116 6.81 7.28 9.64
CA TYR A 116 5.57 7.27 8.85
C TYR A 116 5.70 6.40 7.59
N MET A 117 6.85 6.45 6.91
CA MET A 117 7.06 5.66 5.70
C MET A 117 7.13 4.15 5.99
N ILE A 118 7.75 3.73 7.09
CA ILE A 118 7.72 2.34 7.54
C ILE A 118 6.29 1.92 7.90
N LEU A 119 5.54 2.78 8.58
CA LEU A 119 4.13 2.49 8.87
C LEU A 119 3.30 2.34 7.60
N VAL A 120 3.51 3.19 6.59
CA VAL A 120 2.90 3.06 5.27
C VAL A 120 3.28 1.74 4.62
N SER A 121 4.56 1.35 4.63
CA SER A 121 5.02 0.09 4.04
C SER A 121 4.39 -1.14 4.74
N LEU A 122 4.19 -1.07 6.05
CA LEU A 122 3.51 -2.11 6.82
C LEU A 122 2.01 -2.18 6.46
N ILE A 123 1.35 -1.03 6.34
CA ILE A 123 -0.07 -0.98 5.94
C ILE A 123 -0.24 -1.47 4.50
N TRP A 124 0.61 -1.05 3.56
CA TRP A 124 0.59 -1.52 2.18
C TRP A 124 0.87 -3.01 2.04
N SER A 125 1.60 -3.60 2.97
CA SER A 125 1.85 -5.04 2.97
C SER A 125 0.60 -5.89 3.23
N LEU A 126 -0.45 -5.30 3.81
CA LEU A 126 -1.74 -5.95 4.03
C LEU A 126 -2.61 -5.96 2.76
N THR A 127 -2.41 -5.01 1.83
CA THR A 127 -3.28 -4.89 0.65
C THR A 127 -3.27 -6.14 -0.23
N PRO A 128 -2.13 -6.73 -0.64
CA PRO A 128 -2.14 -7.93 -1.48
C PRO A 128 -2.75 -9.15 -0.78
N ILE A 129 -2.70 -9.21 0.55
CA ILE A 129 -3.29 -10.28 1.35
C ILE A 129 -4.82 -10.17 1.32
N LEU A 130 -5.33 -8.97 1.55
CA LEU A 130 -6.77 -8.69 1.49
C LEU A 130 -7.32 -8.82 0.07
N ASP A 131 -6.57 -8.36 -0.96
CA ASP A 131 -6.90 -8.58 -2.37
C ASP A 131 -7.06 -10.07 -2.66
N LYS A 132 -6.13 -10.89 -2.20
CA LYS A 132 -6.19 -12.35 -2.38
C LYS A 132 -7.42 -12.97 -1.70
N ILE A 133 -7.83 -12.45 -0.55
CA ILE A 133 -9.07 -12.86 0.12
C ILE A 133 -10.28 -12.42 -0.70
N CYS A 134 -10.30 -11.17 -1.20
CA CYS A 134 -11.38 -10.65 -2.03
C CYS A 134 -11.56 -11.43 -3.34
N PHE A 135 -10.47 -11.86 -3.98
CA PHE A 135 -10.51 -12.66 -5.22
C PHE A 135 -11.11 -14.05 -5.06
N LYS A 136 -11.23 -14.56 -3.83
CA LYS A 136 -12.00 -15.79 -3.57
C LYS A 136 -13.51 -15.61 -3.77
N TYR A 137 -13.98 -14.36 -3.70
CA TYR A 137 -15.41 -14.00 -3.68
C TYR A 137 -15.83 -13.09 -4.84
N SER A 138 -14.87 -12.61 -5.65
CA SER A 138 -15.14 -11.73 -6.78
C SER A 138 -14.13 -11.92 -7.90
N SER A 139 -14.51 -11.57 -9.13
CA SER A 139 -13.54 -11.47 -10.22
C SER A 139 -12.62 -10.25 -10.01
N MET A 140 -11.42 -10.31 -10.60
CA MET A 140 -10.40 -9.25 -10.51
C MET A 140 -10.94 -7.89 -11.00
N ASN A 141 -11.76 -7.91 -12.08
CA ASN A 141 -12.31 -6.70 -12.69
C ASN A 141 -13.38 -6.04 -11.81
N ILE A 142 -14.28 -6.85 -11.24
CA ILE A 142 -15.31 -6.35 -10.31
C ILE A 142 -14.63 -5.79 -9.05
N HIS A 143 -13.66 -6.51 -8.51
CA HIS A 143 -12.90 -6.05 -7.34
C HIS A 143 -12.22 -4.71 -7.61
N GLY A 144 -11.48 -4.59 -8.73
CA GLY A 144 -10.81 -3.34 -9.12
C GLY A 144 -11.79 -2.18 -9.32
N PHE A 145 -12.97 -2.45 -9.89
CA PHE A 145 -14.02 -1.45 -10.03
C PHE A 145 -14.55 -0.98 -8.68
N ILE A 146 -14.93 -1.91 -7.79
CA ILE A 146 -15.45 -1.58 -6.46
C ILE A 146 -14.42 -0.81 -5.63
N GLN A 147 -13.16 -1.22 -5.64
CA GLN A 147 -12.09 -0.53 -4.91
C GLN A 147 -11.88 0.89 -5.44
N SER A 148 -11.73 1.05 -6.76
CA SER A 148 -11.51 2.36 -7.38
C SER A 148 -12.69 3.30 -7.15
N PHE A 149 -13.92 2.79 -7.28
CA PHE A 149 -15.13 3.57 -7.07
C PHE A 149 -15.35 3.92 -5.59
N GLY A 150 -15.10 2.97 -4.70
CA GLY A 150 -15.19 3.18 -3.26
C GLY A 150 -14.20 4.24 -2.76
N ILE A 151 -12.93 4.16 -3.20
CA ILE A 151 -11.91 5.17 -2.87
C ILE A 151 -12.33 6.54 -3.41
N LEU A 152 -12.81 6.62 -4.66
CA LEU A 152 -13.28 7.88 -5.26
C LEU A 152 -14.40 8.51 -4.45
N ILE A 153 -15.42 7.74 -4.07
CA ILE A 153 -16.54 8.24 -3.27
C ILE A 153 -16.03 8.84 -1.95
N VAL A 154 -15.19 8.10 -1.23
CA VAL A 154 -14.69 8.58 0.07
C VAL A 154 -13.81 9.82 -0.08
N LEU A 155 -12.95 9.88 -1.10
CA LEU A 155 -12.14 11.08 -1.36
C LEU A 155 -13.00 12.31 -1.71
N VAL A 156 -14.06 12.14 -2.51
CA VAL A 156 -15.01 13.23 -2.82
C VAL A 156 -15.75 13.67 -1.55
N MET A 157 -16.15 12.73 -0.70
CA MET A 157 -16.80 13.06 0.58
C MET A 157 -15.91 13.85 1.53
N ILE A 158 -14.62 13.47 1.62
CA ILE A 158 -13.64 14.15 2.49
C ILE A 158 -13.32 15.55 1.96
N ASN A 159 -13.14 15.71 0.65
CA ASN A 159 -12.76 16.97 0.00
C ASN A 159 -13.95 17.69 -0.66
N ARG A 160 -15.15 17.51 -0.13
CA ARG A 160 -16.38 17.97 -0.78
C ARG A 160 -16.34 19.46 -1.17
N GLU A 161 -15.93 20.33 -0.27
CA GLU A 161 -15.90 21.79 -0.51
C GLU A 161 -14.89 22.12 -1.61
N SER A 162 -13.65 21.70 -1.50
CA SER A 162 -12.60 21.95 -2.49
C SER A 162 -12.96 21.35 -3.87
N PHE A 163 -13.56 20.17 -3.90
CA PHE A 163 -13.93 19.50 -5.15
C PHE A 163 -15.01 20.26 -5.95
N PHE A 164 -16.00 20.83 -5.27
CA PHE A 164 -17.04 21.61 -5.94
C PHE A 164 -16.54 22.98 -6.39
N ASP A 165 -15.66 23.62 -5.63
CA ASP A 165 -15.03 24.90 -6.00
C ASP A 165 -14.15 24.75 -7.25
N ASP A 166 -13.35 23.66 -7.32
CA ASP A 166 -12.54 23.34 -8.50
C ASP A 166 -13.38 23.05 -9.74
N LEU A 167 -14.51 22.35 -9.60
CA LEU A 167 -15.43 22.10 -10.72
C LEU A 167 -16.10 23.37 -11.24
N GLN A 168 -16.40 24.33 -10.37
CA GLN A 168 -16.93 25.63 -10.78
C GLN A 168 -15.90 26.46 -11.53
N SER A 169 -14.63 26.44 -11.10
CA SER A 169 -13.54 27.16 -11.76
C SER A 169 -13.24 26.66 -13.17
N ILE A 170 -13.48 25.37 -13.45
CA ILE A 170 -13.29 24.78 -14.79
C ILE A 170 -14.43 25.17 -15.76
N ARG A 171 -15.61 25.56 -15.22
CA ARG A 171 -16.78 25.93 -16.03
C ARG A 171 -16.85 27.44 -16.32
N ALA A 172 -16.05 28.26 -15.68
CA ALA A 172 -15.94 29.70 -15.90
C ALA A 172 -14.82 30.03 -16.89
#